data_ff58bfd30fab97996a6e44d07742c8f1
#
_entry.id   ff58bfd30fab97996a6e44d07742c8f1
#
_cell.length_a   1.000
_cell.length_b   1.000
_cell.length_c   1.000
_cell.angle_alpha   90.00
_cell.angle_beta   90.00
_cell.angle_gamma   90.00
#
_symmetry.space_group_name_H-M   'P 1'
#
loop_
_entity.id
_entity.type
_entity.pdbx_description
1 polymer ?
#
loop_
_entity_poly.entity_id
_entity_poly.type
_entity_poly.pdbx_seq_one_letter_code
_entity_poly.pdbx_strand_id
1 'polypeptide(L)'
;MAIPALSGVDHCHLNVVDLKQTVSWYKTVLGFDIVPELAFWDEGKGPLTLEDAHATIRLALFEAEGKSKGIAFAASGEQFIAWLKHLHALNIKTVIADHQVTYSVYFQDLSGNSHEITSHDHVYIAANI
;
A
#
# COMPACT_ATOMS: atom_id res chain seq x y z
N MET A 1 -5.47 2.90 -36.83
CA MET A 1 -4.46 3.70 -36.08
C MET A 1 -4.05 2.95 -34.84
N ALA A 2 -2.77 2.75 -34.64
CA ALA A 2 -2.26 2.07 -33.45
C ALA A 2 -2.30 3.00 -32.23
N ILE A 3 -2.72 2.46 -31.09
CA ILE A 3 -2.64 3.17 -29.81
C ILE A 3 -1.22 3.03 -29.27
N PRO A 4 -0.56 4.13 -28.89
CA PRO A 4 0.78 4.03 -28.29
C PRO A 4 0.74 3.24 -26.98
N ALA A 5 1.84 2.60 -26.63
CA ALA A 5 1.96 1.86 -25.39
C ALA A 5 2.24 2.80 -24.20
N LEU A 6 1.75 2.43 -23.04
CA LEU A 6 2.18 2.97 -21.75
C LEU A 6 3.26 2.05 -21.18
N SER A 7 4.16 2.58 -20.35
CA SER A 7 5.22 1.78 -19.75
C SER A 7 4.86 1.24 -18.35
N GLY A 8 3.66 1.52 -17.88
CA GLY A 8 3.17 1.02 -16.60
C GLY A 8 2.50 2.10 -15.79
N VAL A 9 2.37 1.87 -14.48
CA VAL A 9 1.87 2.85 -13.52
C VAL A 9 3.09 3.45 -12.82
N ASP A 10 3.20 4.79 -12.80
CA ASP A 10 4.32 5.49 -12.16
C ASP A 10 4.09 5.63 -10.64
N HIS A 11 2.92 6.09 -10.25
CA HIS A 11 2.57 6.29 -8.85
C HIS A 11 1.06 6.25 -8.66
N CYS A 12 0.62 6.09 -7.41
CA CYS A 12 -0.78 6.16 -7.01
C CYS A 12 -0.99 7.36 -6.11
N HIS A 13 -2.12 8.03 -6.24
CA HIS A 13 -2.49 9.17 -5.40
C HIS A 13 -3.30 8.71 -4.20
N LEU A 14 -2.97 9.22 -3.02
CA LEU A 14 -3.73 8.99 -1.79
C LEU A 14 -3.98 10.31 -1.07
N ASN A 15 -5.23 10.50 -0.65
CA ASN A 15 -5.58 11.58 0.25
C ASN A 15 -5.38 11.13 1.70
N VAL A 16 -4.73 11.94 2.49
CA VAL A 16 -4.44 11.66 3.90
C VAL A 16 -4.78 12.86 4.76
N VAL A 17 -5.11 12.60 6.03
CA VAL A 17 -5.53 13.67 6.95
C VAL A 17 -4.34 14.45 7.47
N ASP A 18 -3.25 13.77 7.80
CA ASP A 18 -2.05 14.39 8.38
C ASP A 18 -0.81 13.76 7.73
N LEU A 19 -0.08 14.55 6.93
CA LEU A 19 1.09 14.07 6.20
C LEU A 19 2.18 13.54 7.14
N LYS A 20 2.48 14.27 8.20
CA LYS A 20 3.59 13.92 9.09
C LYS A 20 3.38 12.58 9.79
N GLN A 21 2.18 12.37 10.36
CA GLN A 21 1.84 11.10 10.99
C GLN A 21 1.74 9.96 9.97
N THR A 22 1.23 10.26 8.79
CA THR A 22 1.09 9.29 7.71
C THR A 22 2.44 8.77 7.23
N VAL A 23 3.43 9.65 7.07
CA VAL A 23 4.80 9.23 6.69
C VAL A 23 5.36 8.21 7.67
N SER A 24 5.22 8.47 8.99
CA SER A 24 5.66 7.52 10.02
C SER A 24 4.94 6.20 9.94
N TRP A 25 3.63 6.23 9.71
CA TRP A 25 2.83 5.01 9.61
C TRP A 25 3.24 4.15 8.41
N TYR A 26 3.39 4.76 7.22
CA TYR A 26 3.78 4.02 6.02
C TYR A 26 5.19 3.43 6.14
N LYS A 27 6.09 4.13 6.83
CA LYS A 27 7.42 3.60 7.10
C LYS A 27 7.37 2.40 8.04
N THR A 28 6.63 2.50 9.14
CA THR A 28 6.56 1.45 10.17
C THR A 28 5.76 0.24 9.71
N VAL A 29 4.63 0.45 9.03
CA VAL A 29 3.72 -0.63 8.66
C VAL A 29 4.09 -1.26 7.32
N LEU A 30 4.33 -0.45 6.31
CA LEU A 30 4.55 -0.95 4.94
C LEU A 30 6.00 -0.86 4.46
N GLY A 31 6.88 -0.20 5.22
CA GLY A 31 8.28 -0.06 4.81
C GLY A 31 8.51 0.94 3.69
N PHE A 32 7.59 1.89 3.52
CA PHE A 32 7.74 2.96 2.53
C PHE A 32 8.47 4.14 3.14
N ASP A 33 9.34 4.77 2.37
CA ASP A 33 10.09 5.93 2.80
C ASP A 33 10.00 7.06 1.78
N ILE A 34 10.32 8.27 2.22
CA ILE A 34 10.27 9.47 1.37
C ILE A 34 11.29 9.32 0.23
N VAL A 35 10.88 9.72 -0.98
CA VAL A 35 11.77 9.86 -2.12
C VAL A 35 12.39 11.26 -2.06
N PRO A 36 13.67 11.40 -1.65
CA PRO A 36 14.25 12.73 -1.39
C PRO A 36 14.29 13.64 -2.62
N GLU A 37 14.52 13.08 -3.79
CA GLU A 37 14.61 13.84 -5.05
C GLU A 37 13.30 14.53 -5.43
N LEU A 38 12.17 14.03 -4.89
CA LEU A 38 10.84 14.55 -5.18
C LEU A 38 10.24 15.35 -4.01
N ALA A 39 10.97 15.49 -2.91
CA ALA A 39 10.48 16.17 -1.72
C ALA A 39 10.21 17.67 -1.94
N PHE A 40 10.87 18.28 -2.94
CA PHE A 40 10.67 19.70 -3.27
C PHE A 40 9.26 20.03 -3.78
N TRP A 41 8.47 19.02 -4.18
CA TRP A 41 7.08 19.23 -4.60
C TRP A 41 6.14 19.43 -3.41
N ASP A 42 6.56 19.04 -2.21
CA ASP A 42 5.75 19.20 -1.01
C ASP A 42 5.86 20.62 -0.47
N GLU A 43 4.77 21.37 -0.56
CA GLU A 43 4.63 22.72 0.00
C GLU A 43 3.82 22.70 1.31
N GLY A 44 3.84 21.58 2.02
CA GLY A 44 3.15 21.40 3.30
C GLY A 44 1.88 20.55 3.22
N LYS A 45 1.29 20.40 2.03
CA LYS A 45 0.08 19.57 1.81
C LYS A 45 0.28 18.48 0.76
N GLY A 46 1.52 18.33 0.30
CA GLY A 46 1.87 17.37 -0.74
C GLY A 46 1.84 17.99 -2.15
N PRO A 47 2.12 17.20 -3.20
CA PRO A 47 2.35 15.77 -3.05
C PRO A 47 3.68 15.44 -2.38
N LEU A 48 3.63 14.54 -1.43
CA LEU A 48 4.83 13.95 -0.83
C LEU A 48 4.93 12.51 -1.32
N THR A 49 6.01 12.19 -2.01
CA THR A 49 6.17 10.88 -2.64
C THR A 49 6.91 9.92 -1.72
N LEU A 50 6.31 8.75 -1.52
CA LEU A 50 6.91 7.62 -0.80
C LEU A 50 7.15 6.47 -1.77
N GLU A 51 8.13 5.62 -1.47
CA GLU A 51 8.35 4.39 -2.21
C GLU A 51 8.74 3.25 -1.28
N ASP A 52 8.47 2.01 -1.72
CA ASP A 52 8.87 0.81 -1.00
C ASP A 52 10.40 0.61 -1.08
N ALA A 53 10.92 -0.34 -0.30
CA ALA A 53 12.36 -0.59 -0.20
C ALA A 53 12.99 -1.01 -1.54
N HIS A 54 12.21 -1.56 -2.46
CA HIS A 54 12.69 -2.02 -3.76
C HIS A 54 12.43 -1.01 -4.90
N ALA A 55 11.87 0.17 -4.57
CA ALA A 55 11.52 1.22 -5.53
C ALA A 55 10.58 0.74 -6.65
N THR A 56 9.67 -0.18 -6.32
CA THR A 56 8.71 -0.75 -7.28
C THR A 56 7.33 -0.12 -7.17
N ILE A 57 7.02 0.50 -6.02
CA ILE A 57 5.72 1.09 -5.75
C ILE A 57 5.94 2.51 -5.26
N ARG A 58 5.28 3.48 -5.87
CA ARG A 58 5.32 4.88 -5.45
C ARG A 58 3.93 5.39 -5.12
N LEU A 59 3.85 6.13 -4.01
CA LEU A 59 2.63 6.78 -3.54
C LEU A 59 2.86 8.28 -3.47
N ALA A 60 1.94 9.05 -4.01
CA ALA A 60 1.93 10.50 -3.86
C ALA A 60 0.84 10.87 -2.86
N LEU A 61 1.25 11.35 -1.70
CA LEU A 61 0.35 11.69 -0.60
C LEU A 61 -0.06 13.16 -0.67
N PHE A 62 -1.35 13.40 -0.60
CA PHE A 62 -1.94 14.74 -0.54
C PHE A 62 -2.68 14.91 0.78
N GLU A 63 -2.36 15.96 1.54
CA GLU A 63 -3.16 16.33 2.71
C GLU A 63 -4.43 17.00 2.23
N ALA A 64 -5.53 16.27 2.31
CA ALA A 64 -6.80 16.70 1.74
C ALA A 64 -7.96 16.06 2.47
N GLU A 65 -9.14 16.68 2.36
CA GLU A 65 -10.37 16.09 2.86
C GLU A 65 -10.80 14.89 2.02
N GLY A 66 -11.50 13.97 2.66
CA GLY A 66 -11.94 12.73 2.04
C GLY A 66 -10.81 11.71 1.95
N LYS A 67 -11.20 10.46 1.83
CA LYS A 67 -10.26 9.34 1.73
C LYS A 67 -10.30 8.73 0.34
N SER A 68 -9.20 8.11 -0.06
CA SER A 68 -9.14 7.28 -1.25
C SER A 68 -9.67 5.88 -0.95
N LYS A 69 -9.93 5.08 -1.99
CA LYS A 69 -10.38 3.70 -1.77
C LYS A 69 -9.28 2.78 -1.25
N GLY A 70 -8.04 3.13 -1.47
CA GLY A 70 -6.89 2.32 -1.11
C GLY A 70 -6.31 1.59 -2.30
N ILE A 71 -5.29 0.78 -2.03
CA ILE A 71 -4.48 0.12 -3.06
C ILE A 71 -4.46 -1.38 -2.76
N ALA A 72 -4.57 -2.19 -3.83
CA ALA A 72 -4.36 -3.63 -3.76
C ALA A 72 -2.91 -3.92 -4.13
N PHE A 73 -2.13 -4.32 -3.15
CA PHE A 73 -0.74 -4.72 -3.34
C PHE A 73 -0.65 -6.21 -3.64
N ALA A 74 0.28 -6.59 -4.50
CA ALA A 74 0.51 -7.99 -4.84
C ALA A 74 1.56 -8.61 -3.91
N ALA A 75 1.38 -9.88 -3.57
CA ALA A 75 2.33 -10.66 -2.79
C ALA A 75 2.34 -12.12 -3.26
N SER A 76 3.48 -12.78 -3.10
CA SER A 76 3.54 -14.24 -3.21
C SER A 76 2.84 -14.89 -2.03
N GLY A 77 2.63 -16.22 -2.06
CA GLY A 77 2.04 -16.93 -0.93
C GLY A 77 2.87 -16.79 0.35
N GLU A 78 4.18 -16.95 0.25
CA GLU A 78 5.08 -16.77 1.39
C GLU A 78 5.04 -15.35 1.95
N GLN A 79 5.08 -14.36 1.06
CA GLN A 79 5.00 -12.95 1.45
C GLN A 79 3.66 -12.65 2.12
N PHE A 80 2.57 -13.19 1.61
CA PHE A 80 1.24 -13.01 2.19
C PHE A 80 1.19 -13.47 3.64
N ILE A 81 1.68 -14.69 3.92
CA ILE A 81 1.75 -15.23 5.29
C ILE A 81 2.64 -14.33 6.17
N ALA A 82 3.76 -13.87 5.66
CA ALA A 82 4.64 -12.96 6.39
C ALA A 82 3.95 -11.63 6.70
N TRP A 83 3.17 -11.09 5.77
CA TRP A 83 2.40 -9.87 5.99
C TRP A 83 1.32 -10.03 7.05
N LEU A 84 0.63 -11.17 7.10
CA LEU A 84 -0.33 -11.44 8.16
C LEU A 84 0.32 -11.37 9.53
N LYS A 85 1.48 -11.99 9.70
CA LYS A 85 2.23 -11.97 10.95
C LYS A 85 2.70 -10.57 11.31
N HIS A 86 3.21 -9.84 10.34
CA HIS A 86 3.72 -8.48 10.52
C HIS A 86 2.60 -7.53 10.97
N LEU A 87 1.47 -7.53 10.27
CA LEU A 87 0.33 -6.67 10.60
C LEU A 87 -0.23 -7.02 11.98
N HIS A 88 -0.31 -8.30 12.31
CA HIS A 88 -0.76 -8.76 13.61
C HIS A 88 0.19 -8.31 14.73
N ALA A 89 1.49 -8.41 14.51
CA ALA A 89 2.50 -7.97 15.49
C ALA A 89 2.42 -6.47 15.77
N LEU A 90 1.95 -5.67 14.82
CA LEU A 90 1.76 -4.23 14.98
C LEU A 90 0.35 -3.88 15.50
N ASN A 91 -0.46 -4.86 15.86
CA ASN A 91 -1.84 -4.68 16.30
C ASN A 91 -2.72 -3.94 15.26
N ILE A 92 -2.43 -4.14 13.99
CA ILE A 92 -3.25 -3.60 12.90
C ILE A 92 -4.46 -4.52 12.72
N LYS A 93 -5.65 -3.94 12.73
CA LYS A 93 -6.89 -4.69 12.50
C LYS A 93 -6.93 -5.15 11.04
N THR A 94 -7.16 -6.44 10.84
CA THR A 94 -7.21 -7.04 9.50
C THR A 94 -8.48 -7.84 9.28
N VAL A 95 -8.88 -7.95 8.01
CA VAL A 95 -9.94 -8.86 7.57
C VAL A 95 -9.35 -9.72 6.46
N ILE A 96 -9.39 -11.03 6.64
CA ILE A 96 -8.89 -12.00 5.66
C ILE A 96 -10.07 -12.53 4.85
N ALA A 97 -9.92 -12.60 3.53
CA ALA A 97 -10.95 -13.11 2.65
C ALA A 97 -10.37 -14.17 1.72
N ASP A 98 -11.03 -15.32 1.69
CA ASP A 98 -10.79 -16.38 0.73
C ASP A 98 -11.69 -16.15 -0.49
N HIS A 99 -11.09 -15.76 -1.60
CA HIS A 99 -11.80 -15.50 -2.85
C HIS A 99 -11.79 -16.72 -3.79
N GLN A 100 -11.51 -17.91 -3.28
CA GLN A 100 -11.48 -19.19 -4.00
C GLN A 100 -10.27 -19.38 -4.90
N VAL A 101 -9.82 -18.35 -5.60
CA VAL A 101 -8.65 -18.40 -6.48
C VAL A 101 -7.55 -17.43 -6.03
N THR A 102 -7.88 -16.54 -5.10
CA THR A 102 -6.94 -15.63 -4.44
C THR A 102 -7.26 -15.54 -2.96
N TYR A 103 -6.28 -15.11 -2.17
CA TYR A 103 -6.49 -14.66 -0.80
C TYR A 103 -6.20 -13.17 -0.71
N SER A 104 -6.95 -12.47 0.12
CA SER A 104 -6.69 -11.05 0.40
C SER A 104 -6.71 -10.80 1.91
N VAL A 105 -5.91 -9.84 2.35
CA VAL A 105 -6.00 -9.25 3.67
C VAL A 105 -6.26 -7.75 3.51
N TYR A 106 -7.27 -7.27 4.21
CA TYR A 106 -7.69 -5.86 4.19
C TYR A 106 -7.30 -5.19 5.49
N PHE A 107 -6.80 -3.97 5.40
CA PHE A 107 -6.44 -3.14 6.55
C PHE A 107 -6.54 -1.67 6.17
N GLN A 108 -6.61 -0.80 7.17
CA GLN A 108 -6.75 0.64 6.93
C GLN A 108 -5.50 1.39 7.38
N ASP A 109 -5.18 2.48 6.67
CA ASP A 109 -4.19 3.43 7.14
C ASP A 109 -4.82 4.39 8.17
N LEU A 110 -4.05 5.37 8.65
CA LEU A 110 -4.52 6.33 9.66
C LEU A 110 -5.67 7.20 9.18
N SER A 111 -5.81 7.38 7.88
CA SER A 111 -6.85 8.20 7.27
C SER A 111 -8.10 7.41 6.88
N GLY A 112 -8.10 6.10 7.10
CA GLY A 112 -9.20 5.22 6.73
C GLY A 112 -9.18 4.76 5.28
N ASN A 113 -8.07 4.97 4.55
CA ASN A 113 -7.90 4.37 3.24
C ASN A 113 -7.80 2.85 3.41
N SER A 114 -8.67 2.10 2.74
CA SER A 114 -8.73 0.65 2.89
C SER A 114 -7.81 -0.01 1.87
N HIS A 115 -6.69 -0.51 2.34
CA HIS A 115 -5.74 -1.24 1.52
C HIS A 115 -6.01 -2.73 1.55
N GLU A 116 -5.52 -3.44 0.54
CA GLU A 116 -5.46 -4.90 0.58
C GLU A 116 -4.09 -5.39 0.13
N ILE A 117 -3.70 -6.54 0.63
CA ILE A 117 -2.62 -7.33 0.05
C ILE A 117 -3.28 -8.59 -0.49
N THR A 118 -3.03 -8.88 -1.77
CA THR A 118 -3.67 -10.01 -2.45
C THR A 118 -2.61 -10.94 -3.04
N SER A 119 -2.90 -12.24 -3.02
CA SER A 119 -2.02 -13.25 -3.60
C SER A 119 -2.83 -14.24 -4.42
N HIS A 120 -2.30 -14.59 -5.59
CA HIS A 120 -2.86 -15.63 -6.45
C HIS A 120 -2.39 -17.04 -6.07
N ASP A 121 -1.56 -17.16 -5.04
CA ASP A 121 -1.03 -18.45 -4.57
C ASP A 121 -1.97 -19.08 -3.54
N HIS A 122 -3.19 -19.32 -3.96
CA HIS A 122 -4.26 -19.79 -3.09
C HIS A 122 -3.93 -21.12 -2.42
N VAL A 123 -3.37 -22.07 -3.17
CA VAL A 123 -3.05 -23.40 -2.65
C VAL A 123 -2.05 -23.33 -1.49
N TYR A 124 -0.99 -22.56 -1.68
CA TYR A 124 0.01 -22.37 -0.63
C TYR A 124 -0.58 -21.73 0.62
N ILE A 125 -1.35 -20.67 0.44
CA ILE A 125 -1.92 -19.92 1.57
C ILE A 125 -2.93 -20.78 2.32
N ALA A 126 -3.81 -21.49 1.62
CA ALA A 126 -4.80 -22.37 2.25
C ALA A 126 -4.13 -23.45 3.12
N ALA A 127 -2.95 -23.93 2.73
CA ALA A 127 -2.21 -24.94 3.49
C ALA A 127 -1.43 -24.36 4.68
N ASN A 128 -1.16 -23.05 4.72
CA ASN A 128 -0.27 -22.43 5.69
C ASN A 128 -0.91 -21.34 6.56
N ILE A 129 -2.15 -20.98 6.28
CA ILE A 129 -2.85 -19.94 7.04
C ILE A 129 -3.34 -20.40 8.41
#